data_bf2b425af5bb61cf700c8c0459388631
#
_entry.id   bf2b425af5bb61cf700c8c0459388631
#
_cell.length_a   1.000
_cell.length_b   1.000
_cell.length_c   1.000
_cell.angle_alpha   90.00
_cell.angle_beta   90.00
_cell.angle_gamma   90.00
#
_symmetry.space_group_name_H-M   'P 1'
#
loop_
_entity.id
_entity.type
_entity.pdbx_description
1 polymer ?
#
loop_
_entity_poly.entity_id
_entity_poly.type
_entity_poly.pdbx_seq_one_letter_code
_entity_poly.pdbx_strand_id
1 'polypeptide(L)'
;MSMWKECEGLQGELVKMRRELHQIPEFGLDLPETQKYVTDKLDELGIPYKCSGTDSSIIAEIKGGQPGKTVALRADMDALKITEANDVDYKSKHEGLMHACGHDNHIAMLLGAAKVLNAHKAEIKGNVRLLFQTAEELSKGAEIMIKDGAMDGVDAVFGQHIGSIINKDIPAGKGIVTPGCCMASFDRFVIHVKGTGCHGSTPEKGTDPITMASHIVINLQEIIAREVSAVKAAVVTIGYFHGGVAYNAIPSEVEIEGTIRALEEPIRQYLAKRIEEIAKSTAATFRGTAEVEMDWGAPPVINNDEMAALVTEAAKEVVGEEDVVSKVPAPNMAGEDFAYYLQKVPGAFFFLSSSNPVKHTDVPHHNPHFNVDEDVLYKGSAMFVKIVEAYLK
;
A
#
# COMPACT_ATOMS: atom_id res chain seq x y z
N MET A 1 1.24 34.85 2.99
CA MET A 1 0.04 33.98 3.16
C MET A 1 0.57 32.56 3.08
N SER A 2 0.10 31.61 3.90
CA SER A 2 0.64 30.24 3.82
C SER A 2 0.23 29.62 2.48
N MET A 3 1.19 29.01 1.75
CA MET A 3 0.99 28.46 0.39
C MET A 3 -0.16 27.44 0.35
N TRP A 4 -0.28 26.62 1.38
CA TRP A 4 -1.27 25.54 1.40
C TRP A 4 -2.73 26.02 1.25
N LYS A 5 -3.04 27.27 1.62
CA LYS A 5 -4.39 27.83 1.49
C LYS A 5 -4.85 27.99 0.05
N GLU A 6 -3.90 28.06 -0.89
CA GLU A 6 -4.22 28.16 -2.31
C GLU A 6 -4.80 26.85 -2.87
N CYS A 7 -4.57 25.72 -2.18
CA CYS A 7 -5.12 24.42 -2.59
C CYS A 7 -6.65 24.40 -2.58
N GLU A 8 -7.31 25.17 -1.72
CA GLU A 8 -8.78 25.27 -1.70
C GLU A 8 -9.34 25.75 -3.03
N GLY A 9 -8.65 26.70 -3.66
CA GLY A 9 -9.01 27.21 -5.00
C GLY A 9 -8.84 26.20 -6.13
N LEU A 10 -8.13 25.09 -5.89
CA LEU A 10 -7.90 24.02 -6.88
C LEU A 10 -8.95 22.91 -6.85
N GLN A 11 -9.90 22.93 -5.90
CA GLN A 11 -10.86 21.84 -5.69
C GLN A 11 -11.53 21.35 -6.99
N GLY A 12 -12.03 22.25 -7.83
CA GLY A 12 -12.66 21.87 -9.10
C GLY A 12 -11.70 21.24 -10.11
N GLU A 13 -10.44 21.68 -10.12
CA GLU A 13 -9.38 21.11 -10.97
C GLU A 13 -8.97 19.72 -10.47
N LEU A 14 -8.86 19.53 -9.15
CA LEU A 14 -8.54 18.24 -8.53
C LEU A 14 -9.61 17.18 -8.84
N VAL A 15 -10.88 17.54 -8.70
CA VAL A 15 -12.00 16.67 -9.06
C VAL A 15 -11.95 16.30 -10.55
N LYS A 16 -11.66 17.27 -11.44
CA LYS A 16 -11.51 16.99 -12.86
C LYS A 16 -10.36 16.01 -13.12
N MET A 17 -9.17 16.27 -12.58
CA MET A 17 -8.00 15.38 -12.74
C MET A 17 -8.30 13.98 -12.23
N ARG A 18 -8.89 13.84 -11.05
CA ARG A 18 -9.28 12.56 -10.46
C ARG A 18 -10.21 11.78 -11.39
N ARG A 19 -11.26 12.44 -11.92
CA ARG A 19 -12.23 11.78 -12.79
C ARG A 19 -11.66 11.40 -14.15
N GLU A 20 -10.73 12.19 -14.68
CA GLU A 20 -9.99 11.84 -15.91
C GLU A 20 -9.13 10.60 -15.70
N LEU A 21 -8.38 10.50 -14.57
CA LEU A 21 -7.58 9.35 -14.21
C LEU A 21 -8.44 8.11 -13.91
N HIS A 22 -9.59 8.29 -13.24
CA HIS A 22 -10.51 7.20 -12.92
C HIS A 22 -11.03 6.47 -14.16
N GLN A 23 -11.09 7.16 -15.31
CA GLN A 23 -11.54 6.59 -16.58
C GLN A 23 -10.48 5.74 -17.29
N ILE A 24 -9.20 5.81 -16.89
CA ILE A 24 -8.06 5.14 -17.52
C ILE A 24 -7.29 4.26 -16.52
N PRO A 25 -7.95 3.43 -15.70
CA PRO A 25 -7.25 2.58 -14.72
C PRO A 25 -6.38 1.55 -15.41
N GLU A 26 -5.14 1.39 -14.93
CA GLU A 26 -4.17 0.42 -15.44
C GLU A 26 -3.59 -0.38 -14.28
N PHE A 27 -3.21 -1.63 -14.48
CA PHE A 27 -2.79 -2.56 -13.44
C PHE A 27 -1.30 -2.87 -13.49
N GLY A 28 -0.64 -2.82 -12.34
CA GLY A 28 0.72 -3.31 -12.14
C GLY A 28 1.80 -2.30 -12.55
N LEU A 29 2.78 -2.73 -13.34
CA LEU A 29 4.00 -1.96 -13.64
C LEU A 29 3.91 -1.11 -14.93
N ASP A 30 3.13 -1.56 -15.89
CA ASP A 30 3.00 -0.92 -17.20
C ASP A 30 1.70 -0.11 -17.27
N LEU A 31 1.82 1.22 -17.09
CA LEU A 31 0.71 2.17 -16.98
C LEU A 31 0.90 3.33 -17.99
N PRO A 32 0.94 3.07 -19.30
CA PRO A 32 1.33 4.06 -20.29
C PRO A 32 0.36 5.25 -20.39
N GLU A 33 -0.95 5.06 -20.21
CA GLU A 33 -1.93 6.15 -20.25
C GLU A 33 -1.82 7.03 -19.01
N THR A 34 -1.70 6.42 -17.83
CA THR A 34 -1.50 7.12 -16.55
C THR A 34 -0.17 7.86 -16.53
N GLN A 35 0.93 7.22 -16.97
CA GLN A 35 2.24 7.85 -17.08
C GLN A 35 2.17 9.08 -18.01
N LYS A 36 1.55 8.92 -19.18
CA LYS A 36 1.39 10.04 -20.11
C LYS A 36 0.58 11.17 -19.51
N TYR A 37 -0.51 10.86 -18.80
CA TYR A 37 -1.34 11.88 -18.15
C TYR A 37 -0.52 12.69 -17.14
N VAL A 38 0.24 12.02 -16.27
CA VAL A 38 1.07 12.66 -15.25
C VAL A 38 2.18 13.49 -15.89
N THR A 39 2.88 12.96 -16.91
CA THR A 39 3.95 13.68 -17.59
C THR A 39 3.43 14.91 -18.33
N ASP A 40 2.28 14.84 -19.00
CA ASP A 40 1.63 15.99 -19.65
C ASP A 40 1.35 17.10 -18.59
N LYS A 41 0.89 16.74 -17.38
CA LYS A 41 0.66 17.71 -16.29
C LYS A 41 1.96 18.31 -15.73
N LEU A 42 3.01 17.52 -15.62
CA LEU A 42 4.33 18.02 -15.20
C LEU A 42 4.92 18.97 -16.26
N ASP A 43 4.74 18.66 -17.54
CA ASP A 43 5.16 19.53 -18.66
C ASP A 43 4.36 20.86 -18.66
N GLU A 44 3.03 20.83 -18.46
CA GLU A 44 2.20 22.03 -18.30
C GLU A 44 2.71 22.92 -17.15
N LEU A 45 3.20 22.33 -16.08
CA LEU A 45 3.76 23.04 -14.92
C LEU A 45 5.23 23.43 -15.08
N GLY A 46 5.93 22.94 -16.11
CA GLY A 46 7.35 23.13 -16.30
C GLY A 46 8.20 22.50 -15.18
N ILE A 47 7.77 21.37 -14.63
CA ILE A 47 8.49 20.61 -13.60
C ILE A 47 9.31 19.52 -14.29
N PRO A 48 10.64 19.52 -14.15
CA PRO A 48 11.49 18.48 -14.74
C PRO A 48 11.25 17.13 -14.08
N TYR A 49 11.26 16.07 -14.87
CA TYR A 49 11.07 14.70 -14.43
C TYR A 49 11.93 13.70 -15.19
N LYS A 50 12.01 12.49 -14.65
CA LYS A 50 12.61 11.31 -15.26
C LYS A 50 11.63 10.15 -15.13
N CYS A 51 11.32 9.49 -16.24
CA CYS A 51 10.58 8.21 -16.23
C CYS A 51 11.56 7.07 -15.91
N SER A 52 11.06 6.02 -15.25
CA SER A 52 11.78 4.77 -15.08
C SER A 52 12.07 4.12 -16.43
N GLY A 53 13.16 3.35 -16.49
CA GLY A 53 13.48 2.53 -17.67
C GLY A 53 12.89 1.12 -17.61
N THR A 54 12.24 0.75 -16.51
CA THR A 54 11.77 -0.62 -16.24
C THR A 54 10.27 -0.71 -16.00
N ASP A 55 9.62 0.40 -15.68
CA ASP A 55 8.18 0.51 -15.45
C ASP A 55 7.66 1.91 -15.81
N SER A 56 6.41 2.22 -15.49
CA SER A 56 5.80 3.52 -15.75
C SER A 56 5.98 4.53 -14.61
N SER A 57 6.86 4.30 -13.64
CA SER A 57 7.10 5.23 -12.53
C SER A 57 7.79 6.51 -12.98
N ILE A 58 7.52 7.62 -12.25
CA ILE A 58 8.04 8.94 -12.56
C ILE A 58 8.66 9.58 -11.32
N ILE A 59 9.88 10.10 -11.46
CA ILE A 59 10.56 10.90 -10.44
C ILE A 59 10.65 12.33 -10.97
N ALA A 60 9.94 13.28 -10.34
CA ALA A 60 10.02 14.69 -10.66
C ALA A 60 10.65 15.50 -9.52
N GLU A 61 11.17 16.68 -9.80
CA GLU A 61 11.83 17.49 -8.78
C GLU A 61 11.56 18.98 -8.96
N ILE A 62 11.09 19.62 -7.90
CA ILE A 62 10.99 21.07 -7.78
C ILE A 62 12.21 21.57 -7.00
N LYS A 63 13.08 22.30 -7.68
CA LYS A 63 14.23 22.94 -7.05
C LYS A 63 13.82 24.26 -6.41
N GLY A 64 14.01 24.37 -5.11
CA GLY A 64 13.75 25.61 -4.38
C GLY A 64 14.73 26.72 -4.66
N GLY A 65 14.39 27.93 -4.25
CA GLY A 65 15.20 29.13 -4.47
C GLY A 65 16.48 29.21 -3.62
N GLN A 66 16.59 28.38 -2.59
CA GLN A 66 17.74 28.36 -1.68
C GLN A 66 18.19 26.91 -1.42
N PRO A 67 19.50 26.68 -1.18
CA PRO A 67 20.00 25.38 -0.78
C PRO A 67 19.35 24.90 0.53
N GLY A 68 19.08 23.61 0.64
CA GLY A 68 18.50 23.00 1.84
C GLY A 68 18.31 21.49 1.67
N LYS A 69 17.50 20.91 2.52
CA LYS A 69 17.13 19.50 2.50
C LYS A 69 16.25 19.15 1.29
N THR A 70 16.17 17.87 0.99
CA THR A 70 15.23 17.35 -0.01
C THR A 70 14.15 16.52 0.67
N VAL A 71 12.89 16.88 0.48
CA VAL A 71 11.73 16.13 0.93
C VAL A 71 11.07 15.43 -0.25
N ALA A 72 10.72 14.15 -0.08
CA ALA A 72 9.96 13.40 -1.07
C ALA A 72 8.49 13.30 -0.69
N LEU A 73 7.61 13.42 -1.69
CA LEU A 73 6.17 13.21 -1.59
C LEU A 73 5.78 12.11 -2.57
N ARG A 74 4.97 11.13 -2.15
CA ARG A 74 4.62 9.97 -2.97
C ARG A 74 3.11 9.89 -3.23
N ALA A 75 2.77 9.53 -4.46
CA ALA A 75 1.48 8.99 -4.88
C ALA A 75 1.70 7.71 -5.68
N ASP A 76 0.91 6.68 -5.40
CA ASP A 76 0.78 5.49 -6.22
C ASP A 76 -0.13 5.75 -7.41
N MET A 77 -0.03 4.91 -8.46
CA MET A 77 -0.71 5.14 -9.73
C MET A 77 -1.53 3.95 -10.25
N ASP A 78 -1.26 2.76 -9.77
CA ASP A 78 -1.88 1.54 -10.28
C ASP A 78 -3.33 1.36 -9.81
N ALA A 79 -4.06 0.51 -10.52
CA ALA A 79 -5.45 0.16 -10.28
C ALA A 79 -5.60 -1.35 -10.09
N LEU A 80 -6.81 -1.80 -9.88
CA LEU A 80 -7.14 -3.19 -9.56
C LEU A 80 -7.92 -3.89 -10.69
N LYS A 81 -7.76 -5.22 -10.76
CA LYS A 81 -8.56 -6.09 -11.65
C LYS A 81 -9.96 -6.31 -11.10
N ILE A 82 -10.75 -5.24 -11.07
CA ILE A 82 -12.12 -5.21 -10.57
C ILE A 82 -13.00 -4.56 -11.64
N THR A 83 -14.12 -5.21 -11.96
CA THR A 83 -15.13 -4.61 -12.83
C THR A 83 -15.96 -3.62 -12.04
N GLU A 84 -15.88 -2.35 -12.40
CA GLU A 84 -16.62 -1.28 -11.73
C GLU A 84 -18.12 -1.42 -11.88
N ALA A 85 -18.86 -1.31 -10.76
CA ALA A 85 -20.31 -1.39 -10.72
C ALA A 85 -21.00 -0.04 -10.41
N ASN A 86 -20.23 1.04 -10.27
CA ASN A 86 -20.81 2.38 -10.06
C ASN A 86 -21.57 2.88 -11.29
N ASP A 87 -22.62 3.67 -11.06
CA ASP A 87 -23.36 4.41 -12.08
C ASP A 87 -22.96 5.89 -12.02
N VAL A 88 -21.80 6.19 -12.60
CA VAL A 88 -21.21 7.55 -12.65
C VAL A 88 -20.74 7.88 -14.05
N ASP A 89 -20.74 9.17 -14.39
CA ASP A 89 -20.36 9.68 -15.72
C ASP A 89 -18.84 9.56 -16.01
N TYR A 90 -18.04 9.37 -14.96
CA TYR A 90 -16.59 9.16 -15.03
C TYR A 90 -16.16 7.71 -14.79
N LYS A 91 -17.06 6.75 -14.96
CA LYS A 91 -16.78 5.31 -14.85
C LYS A 91 -15.57 4.87 -15.67
N SER A 92 -14.84 3.88 -15.20
CA SER A 92 -13.75 3.23 -15.94
C SER A 92 -14.13 2.89 -17.38
N LYS A 93 -13.24 3.23 -18.32
CA LYS A 93 -13.35 2.85 -19.75
C LYS A 93 -12.59 1.55 -20.06
N HIS A 94 -11.83 1.03 -19.11
CA HIS A 94 -11.10 -0.22 -19.22
C HIS A 94 -11.89 -1.34 -18.55
N GLU A 95 -12.48 -2.22 -19.35
CA GLU A 95 -13.29 -3.33 -18.84
C GLU A 95 -12.45 -4.22 -17.91
N GLY A 96 -13.00 -4.54 -16.74
CA GLY A 96 -12.33 -5.38 -15.74
C GLY A 96 -11.26 -4.67 -14.90
N LEU A 97 -11.07 -3.35 -15.07
CA LEU A 97 -10.15 -2.53 -14.28
C LEU A 97 -10.87 -1.36 -13.61
N MET A 98 -10.47 -1.02 -12.39
CA MET A 98 -11.03 0.07 -11.61
C MET A 98 -10.02 0.61 -10.60
N HIS A 99 -9.97 1.94 -10.42
CA HIS A 99 -9.32 2.54 -9.26
C HIS A 99 -10.15 2.32 -7.98
N ALA A 100 -10.16 1.07 -7.49
CA ALA A 100 -10.91 0.68 -6.32
C ALA A 100 -10.14 0.82 -4.99
N CYS A 101 -8.93 1.42 -5.04
CA CYS A 101 -8.14 1.79 -3.86
C CYS A 101 -7.96 3.31 -3.71
N GLY A 102 -8.29 4.10 -4.75
CA GLY A 102 -8.26 5.56 -4.66
C GLY A 102 -6.98 6.22 -5.16
N HIS A 103 -6.12 5.48 -5.87
CA HIS A 103 -4.83 5.99 -6.36
C HIS A 103 -4.99 7.12 -7.40
N ASP A 104 -6.08 7.17 -8.15
CA ASP A 104 -6.48 8.31 -8.98
C ASP A 104 -6.58 9.62 -8.19
N ASN A 105 -7.05 9.55 -6.93
CA ASN A 105 -7.09 10.70 -6.03
C ASN A 105 -5.70 11.07 -5.51
N HIS A 106 -4.85 10.06 -5.22
CA HIS A 106 -3.48 10.29 -4.76
C HIS A 106 -2.67 11.06 -5.81
N ILE A 107 -2.77 10.66 -7.08
CA ILE A 107 -2.15 11.37 -8.22
C ILE A 107 -2.67 12.81 -8.30
N ALA A 108 -3.99 13.00 -8.28
CA ALA A 108 -4.59 14.33 -8.38
C ALA A 108 -4.16 15.25 -7.23
N MET A 109 -4.15 14.74 -5.99
CA MET A 109 -3.71 15.49 -4.82
C MET A 109 -2.23 15.86 -4.88
N LEU A 110 -1.35 14.96 -5.35
CA LEU A 110 0.08 15.26 -5.50
C LEU A 110 0.34 16.26 -6.62
N LEU A 111 -0.36 16.16 -7.76
CA LEU A 111 -0.28 17.15 -8.85
C LEU A 111 -0.77 18.53 -8.40
N GLY A 112 -1.84 18.59 -7.60
CA GLY A 112 -2.31 19.83 -7.00
C GLY A 112 -1.29 20.47 -6.07
N ALA A 113 -0.66 19.67 -5.22
CA ALA A 113 0.43 20.12 -4.36
C ALA A 113 1.64 20.61 -5.18
N ALA A 114 2.01 19.86 -6.22
CA ALA A 114 3.09 20.21 -7.15
C ALA A 114 2.86 21.57 -7.82
N LYS A 115 1.64 21.86 -8.24
CA LYS A 115 1.26 23.14 -8.84
C LYS A 115 1.51 24.32 -7.88
N VAL A 116 1.05 24.21 -6.64
CA VAL A 116 1.25 25.25 -5.62
C VAL A 116 2.73 25.39 -5.26
N LEU A 117 3.41 24.28 -4.97
CA LEU A 117 4.83 24.30 -4.61
C LEU A 117 5.70 24.87 -5.73
N ASN A 118 5.43 24.53 -6.99
CA ASN A 118 6.20 25.07 -8.12
C ASN A 118 5.96 26.57 -8.34
N ALA A 119 4.73 27.05 -8.10
CA ALA A 119 4.43 28.49 -8.16
C ALA A 119 5.22 29.30 -7.12
N HIS A 120 5.48 28.69 -5.96
CA HIS A 120 6.22 29.30 -4.83
C HIS A 120 7.67 28.79 -4.68
N LYS A 121 8.21 28.11 -5.68
CA LYS A 121 9.56 27.49 -5.57
C LYS A 121 10.65 28.44 -5.13
N ALA A 122 10.57 29.72 -5.48
CA ALA A 122 11.55 30.73 -5.06
C ALA A 122 11.60 30.95 -3.53
N GLU A 123 10.51 30.63 -2.82
CA GLU A 123 10.39 30.75 -1.37
C GLU A 123 10.80 29.46 -0.63
N ILE A 124 10.94 28.33 -1.35
CA ILE A 124 11.29 27.03 -0.78
C ILE A 124 12.80 26.95 -0.53
N LYS A 125 13.17 26.55 0.70
CA LYS A 125 14.54 26.29 1.10
C LYS A 125 14.85 24.79 1.00
N GLY A 126 15.51 24.37 -0.08
CA GLY A 126 15.74 22.96 -0.40
C GLY A 126 14.96 22.51 -1.63
N ASN A 127 14.69 21.22 -1.75
CA ASN A 127 14.03 20.64 -2.91
C ASN A 127 12.83 19.79 -2.51
N VAL A 128 11.86 19.67 -3.43
CA VAL A 128 10.73 18.76 -3.29
C VAL A 128 10.79 17.73 -4.42
N ARG A 129 10.95 16.47 -4.06
CA ARG A 129 10.89 15.34 -4.99
C ARG A 129 9.48 14.76 -5.00
N LEU A 130 8.93 14.56 -6.19
CA LEU A 130 7.61 14.00 -6.40
C LEU A 130 7.78 12.60 -6.97
N LEU A 131 7.22 11.62 -6.29
CA LEU A 131 7.28 10.21 -6.64
C LEU A 131 5.90 9.74 -7.10
N PHE A 132 5.76 9.44 -8.38
CA PHE A 132 4.57 8.80 -8.92
C PHE A 132 4.90 7.33 -9.19
N GLN A 133 4.38 6.46 -8.36
CA GLN A 133 4.79 5.07 -8.23
C GLN A 133 3.78 4.11 -8.86
N THR A 134 4.25 3.11 -9.56
CA THR A 134 3.48 1.97 -10.07
C THR A 134 3.38 0.84 -9.05
N ALA A 135 2.50 -0.14 -9.30
CA ALA A 135 2.49 -1.47 -8.67
C ALA A 135 2.57 -1.48 -7.13
N GLU A 136 1.86 -0.57 -6.46
CA GLU A 136 1.67 -0.61 -5.01
C GLU A 136 0.93 -1.90 -4.61
N GLU A 137 -0.15 -2.23 -5.31
CA GLU A 137 -1.00 -3.41 -5.08
C GLU A 137 -0.27 -4.76 -5.28
N LEU A 138 0.92 -4.70 -5.90
CA LEU A 138 1.83 -5.85 -6.06
C LEU A 138 3.03 -5.79 -5.10
N SER A 139 3.19 -4.73 -4.32
CA SER A 139 4.36 -4.44 -3.47
C SER A 139 5.70 -4.49 -4.22
N LYS A 140 5.74 -3.96 -5.43
CA LYS A 140 6.94 -4.00 -6.29
C LYS A 140 7.45 -2.61 -6.67
N GLY A 141 6.55 -1.61 -6.75
CA GLY A 141 6.87 -0.30 -7.30
C GLY A 141 7.86 0.48 -6.45
N ALA A 142 7.71 0.49 -5.13
CA ALA A 142 8.62 1.21 -4.24
C ALA A 142 10.07 0.71 -4.35
N GLU A 143 10.30 -0.61 -4.41
CA GLU A 143 11.65 -1.17 -4.57
C GLU A 143 12.27 -0.80 -5.92
N ILE A 144 11.49 -0.78 -7.00
CA ILE A 144 11.95 -0.38 -8.33
C ILE A 144 12.36 1.10 -8.30
N MET A 145 11.49 1.98 -7.78
CA MET A 145 11.80 3.40 -7.67
C MET A 145 13.04 3.67 -6.81
N ILE A 146 13.23 2.93 -5.71
CA ILE A 146 14.44 3.04 -4.88
C ILE A 146 15.69 2.66 -5.68
N LYS A 147 15.63 1.59 -6.48
CA LYS A 147 16.74 1.17 -7.36
C LYS A 147 17.02 2.21 -8.45
N ASP A 148 16.00 2.92 -8.92
CA ASP A 148 16.11 3.99 -9.91
C ASP A 148 16.60 5.33 -9.32
N GLY A 149 16.92 5.36 -8.01
CA GLY A 149 17.49 6.50 -7.31
C GLY A 149 16.47 7.48 -6.73
N ALA A 150 15.21 7.06 -6.56
CA ALA A 150 14.15 7.90 -6.00
C ALA A 150 14.51 8.49 -4.63
N MET A 151 15.31 7.77 -3.84
CA MET A 151 15.70 8.18 -2.49
C MET A 151 17.10 8.79 -2.40
N ASP A 152 17.81 8.96 -3.52
CA ASP A 152 19.16 9.54 -3.53
C ASP A 152 19.14 11.01 -3.08
N GLY A 153 19.79 11.29 -1.95
CA GLY A 153 19.84 12.64 -1.37
C GLY A 153 18.52 13.14 -0.78
N VAL A 154 17.53 12.26 -0.55
CA VAL A 154 16.29 12.58 0.17
C VAL A 154 16.55 12.53 1.67
N ASP A 155 16.05 13.53 2.40
CA ASP A 155 16.18 13.63 3.87
C ASP A 155 14.94 13.15 4.62
N ALA A 156 13.76 13.25 3.99
CA ALA A 156 12.50 12.73 4.55
C ALA A 156 11.50 12.40 3.43
N VAL A 157 10.57 11.47 3.71
CA VAL A 157 9.52 11.05 2.76
C VAL A 157 8.14 11.07 3.40
N PHE A 158 7.14 11.52 2.65
CA PHE A 158 5.75 11.54 3.09
C PHE A 158 4.82 10.98 2.02
N GLY A 159 3.84 10.19 2.45
CA GLY A 159 2.78 9.66 1.61
C GLY A 159 1.44 9.74 2.34
N GLN A 160 0.36 9.71 1.58
CA GLN A 160 -0.99 9.68 2.14
C GLN A 160 -1.87 8.69 1.40
N HIS A 161 -2.86 8.15 2.11
CA HIS A 161 -3.91 7.34 1.53
C HIS A 161 -5.28 7.96 1.82
N ILE A 162 -6.13 8.06 0.79
CA ILE A 162 -7.51 8.54 0.94
C ILE A 162 -8.47 7.36 1.10
N GLY A 163 -9.59 7.56 1.76
CA GLY A 163 -10.68 6.58 1.79
C GLY A 163 -11.15 6.24 3.20
N SER A 164 -11.79 5.08 3.32
CA SER A 164 -12.31 4.52 4.56
C SER A 164 -11.44 3.41 5.15
N ILE A 165 -10.19 3.26 4.64
CA ILE A 165 -9.30 2.12 4.90
C ILE A 165 -8.99 1.90 6.39
N ILE A 166 -8.90 2.96 7.19
CA ILE A 166 -8.63 2.86 8.63
C ILE A 166 -9.91 2.52 9.41
N ASN A 167 -10.96 3.28 9.18
CA ASN A 167 -12.27 3.05 9.79
C ASN A 167 -13.33 3.87 9.03
N LYS A 168 -14.33 3.20 8.49
CA LYS A 168 -15.45 3.83 7.77
C LYS A 168 -16.29 4.80 8.63
N ASP A 169 -16.22 4.68 9.97
CA ASP A 169 -16.95 5.54 10.88
C ASP A 169 -16.24 6.88 11.15
N ILE A 170 -15.03 7.09 10.60
CA ILE A 170 -14.34 8.37 10.63
C ILE A 170 -14.87 9.23 9.47
N PRO A 171 -15.55 10.35 9.74
CA PRO A 171 -16.14 11.17 8.67
C PRO A 171 -15.14 11.74 7.69
N ALA A 172 -15.60 12.01 6.47
CA ALA A 172 -14.81 12.64 5.43
C ALA A 172 -14.18 13.97 5.86
N GLY A 173 -12.95 14.21 5.41
CA GLY A 173 -12.19 15.43 5.68
C GLY A 173 -11.36 15.41 6.97
N LYS A 174 -11.38 14.31 7.74
CA LYS A 174 -10.50 14.14 8.91
C LYS A 174 -9.13 13.60 8.47
N GLY A 175 -8.07 14.21 9.06
CA GLY A 175 -6.69 13.72 8.93
C GLY A 175 -6.38 12.70 10.01
N ILE A 176 -5.83 11.54 9.64
CA ILE A 176 -5.49 10.44 10.55
C ILE A 176 -3.99 10.24 10.51
N VAL A 177 -3.33 10.43 11.64
CA VAL A 177 -1.87 10.33 11.78
C VAL A 177 -1.54 9.44 12.98
N THR A 178 -0.82 8.36 12.75
CA THR A 178 -0.45 7.41 13.81
C THR A 178 1.08 7.37 13.93
N PRO A 179 1.68 7.71 15.08
CA PRO A 179 3.10 7.47 15.31
C PRO A 179 3.39 5.98 15.42
N GLY A 180 4.60 5.57 15.05
CA GLY A 180 4.98 4.16 15.04
C GLY A 180 4.26 3.36 13.95
N CYS A 181 3.94 2.09 14.22
CA CYS A 181 3.32 1.22 13.23
C CYS A 181 1.86 1.62 12.93
N CYS A 182 1.55 1.90 11.66
CA CYS A 182 0.20 2.22 11.21
C CYS A 182 -0.43 1.15 10.29
N MET A 183 0.38 0.34 9.59
CA MET A 183 -0.10 -0.76 8.75
C MET A 183 0.80 -1.99 8.90
N ALA A 184 0.22 -3.19 8.71
CA ALA A 184 0.94 -4.45 8.84
C ALA A 184 1.85 -4.73 7.64
N SER A 185 2.81 -5.65 7.83
CA SER A 185 3.44 -6.34 6.71
C SER A 185 2.45 -7.23 5.99
N PHE A 186 2.74 -7.56 4.73
CA PHE A 186 2.05 -8.66 4.07
C PHE A 186 2.99 -9.47 3.19
N ASP A 187 2.90 -10.79 3.34
CA ASP A 187 3.72 -11.74 2.61
C ASP A 187 2.89 -12.95 2.21
N ARG A 188 3.30 -13.61 1.14
CA ARG A 188 2.74 -14.88 0.70
C ARG A 188 3.72 -16.01 0.99
N PHE A 189 3.22 -17.18 1.32
CA PHE A 189 4.01 -18.41 1.36
C PHE A 189 3.34 -19.51 0.57
N VAL A 190 4.15 -20.40 0.00
CA VAL A 190 3.73 -21.63 -0.68
C VAL A 190 4.43 -22.80 -0.02
N ILE A 191 3.70 -23.86 0.28
CA ILE A 191 4.24 -25.09 0.85
C ILE A 191 3.95 -26.23 -0.13
N HIS A 192 4.99 -26.81 -0.69
CA HIS A 192 4.92 -28.03 -1.52
C HIS A 192 5.14 -29.26 -0.63
N VAL A 193 4.09 -30.00 -0.36
CA VAL A 193 4.13 -31.21 0.48
C VAL A 193 4.25 -32.42 -0.42
N LYS A 194 5.39 -33.12 -0.36
CA LYS A 194 5.73 -34.24 -1.24
C LYS A 194 5.66 -35.58 -0.52
N GLY A 195 4.99 -36.52 -1.15
CA GLY A 195 4.86 -37.90 -0.71
C GLY A 195 5.14 -38.90 -1.85
N THR A 196 4.57 -40.07 -1.73
CA THR A 196 4.63 -41.11 -2.77
C THR A 196 3.22 -41.58 -3.09
N GLY A 197 2.78 -41.31 -4.31
CA GLY A 197 1.45 -41.71 -4.79
C GLY A 197 1.29 -43.22 -4.89
N CYS A 198 0.09 -43.71 -4.62
CA CYS A 198 -0.24 -45.13 -4.76
C CYS A 198 -1.75 -45.35 -4.93
N HIS A 199 -2.15 -46.59 -5.16
CA HIS A 199 -3.56 -46.96 -5.21
C HIS A 199 -4.17 -46.84 -3.81
N GLY A 200 -5.35 -46.20 -3.71
CA GLY A 200 -6.00 -45.90 -2.43
C GLY A 200 -6.35 -47.14 -1.60
N SER A 201 -6.43 -48.37 -2.20
CA SER A 201 -6.61 -49.63 -1.46
C SER A 201 -5.34 -50.23 -0.88
N THR A 202 -4.17 -49.69 -1.22
CA THR A 202 -2.85 -50.19 -0.75
C THR A 202 -1.98 -49.02 -0.23
N PRO A 203 -2.51 -48.27 0.79
CA PRO A 203 -1.84 -47.03 1.27
C PRO A 203 -0.47 -47.27 1.88
N GLU A 204 -0.19 -48.48 2.34
CA GLU A 204 1.14 -48.88 2.86
C GLU A 204 2.25 -48.83 1.84
N LYS A 205 1.92 -48.74 0.53
CA LYS A 205 2.90 -48.64 -0.57
C LYS A 205 3.28 -47.21 -0.92
N GLY A 206 2.66 -46.23 -0.26
CA GLY A 206 2.92 -44.83 -0.49
C GLY A 206 3.15 -44.04 0.80
N THR A 207 3.24 -42.73 0.65
CA THR A 207 3.20 -41.75 1.74
C THR A 207 2.22 -40.66 1.32
N ASP A 208 1.18 -40.46 2.13
CA ASP A 208 0.03 -39.63 1.75
C ASP A 208 0.27 -38.14 2.04
N PRO A 209 0.51 -37.28 1.00
CA PRO A 209 0.73 -35.87 1.22
C PRO A 209 -0.54 -35.10 1.63
N ILE A 210 -1.76 -35.63 1.36
CA ILE A 210 -3.01 -35.01 1.83
C ILE A 210 -3.08 -35.08 3.36
N THR A 211 -2.78 -36.22 3.95
CA THR A 211 -2.72 -36.39 5.40
C THR A 211 -1.63 -35.47 6.00
N MET A 212 -0.43 -35.44 5.40
CA MET A 212 0.66 -34.55 5.85
C MET A 212 0.24 -33.08 5.82
N ALA A 213 -0.27 -32.60 4.68
CA ALA A 213 -0.72 -31.24 4.48
C ALA A 213 -1.82 -30.82 5.48
N SER A 214 -2.76 -31.72 5.74
CA SER A 214 -3.82 -31.49 6.73
C SER A 214 -3.24 -31.27 8.14
N HIS A 215 -2.26 -32.08 8.55
CA HIS A 215 -1.55 -31.89 9.83
C HIS A 215 -0.69 -30.62 9.85
N ILE A 216 -0.06 -30.26 8.73
CA ILE A 216 0.68 -28.99 8.63
C ILE A 216 -0.27 -27.81 8.91
N VAL A 217 -1.44 -27.76 8.27
CA VAL A 217 -2.43 -26.67 8.48
C VAL A 217 -2.82 -26.57 9.96
N ILE A 218 -3.08 -27.70 10.61
CA ILE A 218 -3.42 -27.75 12.05
C ILE A 218 -2.26 -27.24 12.90
N ASN A 219 -1.05 -27.75 12.66
CA ASN A 219 0.13 -27.41 13.45
C ASN A 219 0.57 -25.94 13.28
N LEU A 220 0.35 -25.34 12.11
CA LEU A 220 0.61 -23.93 11.89
C LEU A 220 -0.21 -23.00 12.79
N GLN A 221 -1.40 -23.46 13.28
CA GLN A 221 -2.22 -22.68 14.20
C GLN A 221 -1.52 -22.46 15.57
N GLU A 222 -0.59 -23.33 15.97
CA GLU A 222 0.18 -23.18 17.20
C GLU A 222 1.00 -21.90 17.23
N ILE A 223 1.50 -21.43 16.09
CA ILE A 223 2.32 -20.22 16.01
C ILE A 223 1.60 -19.04 16.65
N ILE A 224 0.38 -18.74 16.17
CA ILE A 224 -0.41 -17.63 16.71
C ILE A 224 -0.98 -17.95 18.09
N ALA A 225 -1.40 -19.18 18.30
CA ALA A 225 -2.11 -19.56 19.53
C ALA A 225 -1.18 -19.73 20.74
N ARG A 226 0.13 -20.05 20.55
CA ARG A 226 1.04 -20.44 21.63
C ARG A 226 2.42 -19.80 21.60
N GLU A 227 2.88 -19.29 20.45
CA GLU A 227 4.26 -18.81 20.30
C GLU A 227 4.33 -17.28 20.18
N VAL A 228 3.34 -16.64 19.51
CA VAL A 228 3.25 -15.17 19.44
C VAL A 228 2.58 -14.65 20.73
N SER A 229 3.18 -13.61 21.33
CA SER A 229 2.62 -12.98 22.53
C SER A 229 1.19 -12.47 22.27
N ALA A 230 0.28 -12.72 23.21
CA ALA A 230 -1.14 -12.32 23.09
C ALA A 230 -1.38 -10.79 22.94
N VAL A 231 -0.38 -9.95 23.25
CA VAL A 231 -0.43 -8.49 23.08
C VAL A 231 0.19 -8.03 21.74
N LYS A 232 0.63 -8.97 20.89
CA LYS A 232 1.22 -8.71 19.59
C LYS A 232 0.26 -9.17 18.49
N ALA A 233 -0.08 -8.27 17.58
CA ALA A 233 -0.97 -8.62 16.48
C ALA A 233 -0.16 -9.29 15.35
N ALA A 234 -0.58 -10.48 14.98
CA ALA A 234 -0.04 -11.23 13.85
C ALA A 234 -1.10 -12.17 13.29
N VAL A 235 -1.00 -12.50 12.01
CA VAL A 235 -1.92 -13.39 11.30
C VAL A 235 -1.14 -14.41 10.48
N VAL A 236 -1.58 -15.67 10.51
CA VAL A 236 -1.22 -16.73 9.57
C VAL A 236 -2.52 -17.30 9.01
N THR A 237 -2.75 -17.11 7.71
CA THR A 237 -3.96 -17.60 7.03
C THR A 237 -3.58 -18.51 5.88
N ILE A 238 -4.20 -19.68 5.80
CA ILE A 238 -4.16 -20.57 4.65
C ILE A 238 -5.40 -20.29 3.80
N GLY A 239 -5.20 -19.86 2.56
CA GLY A 239 -6.27 -19.54 1.62
C GLY A 239 -6.43 -20.55 0.48
N TYR A 240 -5.41 -21.41 0.27
CA TYR A 240 -5.41 -22.39 -0.80
C TYR A 240 -4.85 -23.71 -0.31
N PHE A 241 -5.52 -24.81 -0.71
CA PHE A 241 -5.12 -26.18 -0.42
C PHE A 241 -5.55 -27.04 -1.59
N HIS A 242 -4.60 -27.60 -2.33
CA HIS A 242 -4.89 -28.39 -3.52
C HIS A 242 -4.05 -29.66 -3.60
N GLY A 243 -4.70 -30.79 -3.89
CA GLY A 243 -4.02 -32.06 -4.10
C GLY A 243 -4.99 -33.17 -4.43
N GLY A 244 -4.50 -34.13 -5.24
CA GLY A 244 -5.27 -35.26 -5.71
C GLY A 244 -6.12 -34.97 -6.95
N VAL A 245 -6.34 -36.00 -7.76
CA VAL A 245 -7.13 -35.94 -8.99
C VAL A 245 -8.22 -37.01 -9.04
N ALA A 246 -8.17 -38.00 -8.15
CA ALA A 246 -9.12 -39.10 -8.11
C ALA A 246 -9.32 -39.59 -6.68
N TYR A 247 -10.56 -39.97 -6.34
CA TYR A 247 -10.95 -40.42 -4.99
C TYR A 247 -10.30 -41.74 -4.52
N ASN A 248 -9.76 -42.53 -5.46
CA ASN A 248 -9.19 -43.85 -5.20
C ASN A 248 -7.67 -43.91 -5.40
N ALA A 249 -7.01 -42.76 -5.49
CA ALA A 249 -5.58 -42.66 -5.65
C ALA A 249 -4.99 -41.66 -4.66
N ILE A 250 -3.93 -42.05 -3.95
CA ILE A 250 -3.12 -41.15 -3.14
C ILE A 250 -2.21 -40.37 -4.12
N PRO A 251 -2.22 -39.02 -4.07
CA PRO A 251 -1.36 -38.21 -4.94
C PRO A 251 0.12 -38.25 -4.50
N SER A 252 1.02 -37.71 -5.30
CA SER A 252 2.44 -37.56 -4.93
C SER A 252 2.74 -36.20 -4.30
N GLU A 253 1.84 -35.20 -4.44
CA GLU A 253 2.07 -33.85 -3.98
C GLU A 253 0.75 -33.15 -3.58
N VAL A 254 0.87 -32.23 -2.60
CA VAL A 254 -0.16 -31.25 -2.22
C VAL A 254 0.48 -29.89 -2.11
N GLU A 255 -0.19 -28.87 -2.61
CA GLU A 255 0.20 -27.47 -2.49
C GLU A 255 -0.72 -26.76 -1.49
N ILE A 256 -0.10 -25.96 -0.62
CA ILE A 256 -0.77 -25.07 0.35
C ILE A 256 -0.25 -23.68 0.11
N GLU A 257 -1.15 -22.68 -0.03
CA GLU A 257 -0.76 -21.29 -0.06
C GLU A 257 -1.42 -20.51 1.06
N GLY A 258 -0.68 -19.53 1.56
CA GLY A 258 -1.17 -18.69 2.62
C GLY A 258 -0.50 -17.32 2.66
N THR A 259 -0.92 -16.53 3.62
CA THR A 259 -0.38 -15.20 3.87
C THR A 259 -0.06 -15.02 5.34
N ILE A 260 0.96 -14.20 5.61
CA ILE A 260 1.28 -13.72 6.96
C ILE A 260 1.11 -12.21 7.03
N ARG A 261 0.74 -11.73 8.23
CA ARG A 261 0.67 -10.31 8.59
C ARG A 261 1.34 -10.11 9.94
N ALA A 262 2.10 -9.04 10.09
CA ALA A 262 2.69 -8.66 11.38
C ALA A 262 2.85 -7.14 11.46
N LEU A 263 2.74 -6.60 12.67
CA LEU A 263 3.00 -5.17 12.94
C LEU A 263 4.46 -4.88 13.29
N GLU A 264 5.27 -5.92 13.46
CA GLU A 264 6.67 -5.82 13.87
C GLU A 264 7.53 -6.73 12.99
N GLU A 265 8.62 -6.20 12.45
CA GLU A 265 9.53 -6.97 11.60
C GLU A 265 10.11 -8.22 12.26
N PRO A 266 10.51 -8.21 13.56
CA PRO A 266 10.95 -9.45 14.22
C PRO A 266 9.90 -10.55 14.25
N ILE A 267 8.61 -10.18 14.40
CA ILE A 267 7.51 -11.15 14.37
C ILE A 267 7.33 -11.69 12.95
N ARG A 268 7.34 -10.82 11.94
CA ARG A 268 7.26 -11.19 10.52
C ARG A 268 8.29 -12.27 10.17
N GLN A 269 9.55 -12.04 10.52
CA GLN A 269 10.65 -12.99 10.30
C GLN A 269 10.45 -14.28 11.09
N TYR A 270 9.97 -14.18 12.33
CA TYR A 270 9.66 -15.33 13.17
C TYR A 270 8.58 -16.22 12.56
N LEU A 271 7.47 -15.62 12.08
CA LEU A 271 6.38 -16.36 11.43
C LEU A 271 6.90 -17.16 10.24
N ALA A 272 7.66 -16.53 9.34
CA ALA A 272 8.21 -17.19 8.15
C ALA A 272 9.09 -18.39 8.53
N LYS A 273 10.00 -18.19 9.48
CA LYS A 273 10.87 -19.25 9.99
C LYS A 273 10.08 -20.40 10.59
N ARG A 274 9.06 -20.10 11.41
CA ARG A 274 8.26 -21.13 12.07
C ARG A 274 7.39 -21.93 11.12
N ILE A 275 6.85 -21.28 10.09
CA ILE A 275 6.11 -21.97 9.02
C ILE A 275 6.99 -23.02 8.36
N GLU A 276 8.22 -22.66 8.00
CA GLU A 276 9.17 -23.59 7.40
C GLU A 276 9.53 -24.77 8.33
N GLU A 277 9.86 -24.48 9.59
CA GLU A 277 10.22 -25.49 10.59
C GLU A 277 9.06 -26.48 10.84
N ILE A 278 7.83 -25.98 11.03
CA ILE A 278 6.64 -26.80 11.28
C ILE A 278 6.30 -27.66 10.06
N ALA A 279 6.32 -27.06 8.86
CA ALA A 279 6.01 -27.77 7.63
C ALA A 279 6.97 -28.96 7.42
N LYS A 280 8.28 -28.70 7.50
CA LYS A 280 9.32 -29.73 7.34
C LYS A 280 9.23 -30.84 8.39
N SER A 281 9.10 -30.46 9.67
CA SER A 281 9.04 -31.43 10.79
C SER A 281 7.77 -32.29 10.72
N THR A 282 6.62 -31.69 10.38
CA THR A 282 5.37 -32.42 10.25
C THR A 282 5.43 -33.40 9.09
N ALA A 283 5.89 -32.99 7.90
CA ALA A 283 6.04 -33.87 6.74
C ALA A 283 6.97 -35.07 7.06
N ALA A 284 8.11 -34.80 7.74
CA ALA A 284 9.06 -35.84 8.14
C ALA A 284 8.43 -36.88 9.10
N THR A 285 7.52 -36.48 9.99
CA THR A 285 6.79 -37.40 10.88
C THR A 285 6.03 -38.47 10.10
N PHE A 286 5.53 -38.11 8.91
CA PHE A 286 4.80 -39.01 8.02
C PHE A 286 5.67 -39.58 6.88
N ARG A 287 6.99 -39.49 6.98
CA ARG A 287 7.97 -40.03 5.99
C ARG A 287 7.93 -39.32 4.62
N GLY A 288 7.37 -38.08 4.56
CA GLY A 288 7.40 -37.20 3.40
C GLY A 288 8.34 -36.03 3.59
N THR A 289 8.27 -35.07 2.68
CA THR A 289 9.02 -33.82 2.74
C THR A 289 8.11 -32.62 2.50
N ALA A 290 8.53 -31.45 2.97
CA ALA A 290 7.91 -30.18 2.63
C ALA A 290 8.99 -29.17 2.25
N GLU A 291 8.71 -28.40 1.19
CA GLU A 291 9.48 -27.24 0.75
C GLU A 291 8.62 -25.99 0.95
N VAL A 292 9.20 -24.92 1.47
CA VAL A 292 8.48 -23.66 1.71
C VAL A 292 9.16 -22.55 0.93
N GLU A 293 8.36 -21.86 0.14
CA GLU A 293 8.76 -20.67 -0.60
C GLU A 293 8.09 -19.45 0.03
N MET A 294 8.89 -18.41 0.35
CA MET A 294 8.39 -17.13 0.82
C MET A 294 8.45 -16.11 -0.31
N ASP A 295 7.29 -15.57 -0.70
CA ASP A 295 7.20 -14.40 -1.56
C ASP A 295 7.02 -13.16 -0.66
N TRP A 296 8.14 -12.47 -0.45
CA TRP A 296 8.20 -11.32 0.42
C TRP A 296 7.51 -10.12 -0.23
N GLY A 297 6.45 -9.65 0.40
CA GLY A 297 5.78 -8.39 0.11
C GLY A 297 6.27 -7.28 1.03
N ALA A 298 5.44 -6.26 1.27
CA ALA A 298 5.85 -5.08 2.02
C ALA A 298 6.09 -5.37 3.53
N PRO A 299 7.14 -4.77 4.13
CA PRO A 299 7.32 -4.76 5.57
C PRO A 299 6.25 -3.91 6.28
N PRO A 300 6.19 -3.91 7.64
CA PRO A 300 5.28 -3.03 8.35
C PRO A 300 5.55 -1.56 8.06
N VAL A 301 4.50 -0.74 7.90
CA VAL A 301 4.62 0.71 7.77
C VAL A 301 4.83 1.31 9.14
N ILE A 302 6.05 1.77 9.41
CA ILE A 302 6.45 2.32 10.70
C ILE A 302 6.82 3.80 10.53
N ASN A 303 5.93 4.67 10.95
CA ASN A 303 6.16 6.11 10.93
C ASN A 303 7.25 6.50 11.93
N ASN A 304 8.13 7.39 11.53
CA ASN A 304 9.04 8.05 12.44
C ASN A 304 8.24 9.00 13.35
N ASP A 305 8.47 8.94 14.67
CA ASP A 305 7.68 9.69 15.64
C ASP A 305 7.79 11.22 15.45
N GLU A 306 8.96 11.73 15.11
CA GLU A 306 9.18 13.17 14.85
C GLU A 306 8.45 13.61 13.57
N MET A 307 8.51 12.79 12.51
CA MET A 307 7.80 13.08 11.26
C MET A 307 6.29 12.95 11.42
N ALA A 308 5.81 11.98 12.19
CA ALA A 308 4.39 11.87 12.53
C ALA A 308 3.89 13.07 13.35
N ALA A 309 4.69 13.57 14.29
CA ALA A 309 4.37 14.78 15.03
C ALA A 309 4.29 16.01 14.10
N LEU A 310 5.24 16.15 13.15
CA LEU A 310 5.22 17.23 12.15
C LEU A 310 3.95 17.15 11.29
N VAL A 311 3.57 15.97 10.81
CA VAL A 311 2.34 15.76 10.02
C VAL A 311 1.11 16.06 10.87
N THR A 312 1.10 15.70 12.16
CA THR A 312 -0.02 16.01 13.09
C THR A 312 -0.22 17.52 13.23
N GLU A 313 0.84 18.29 13.41
CA GLU A 313 0.74 19.75 13.51
C GLU A 313 0.33 20.37 12.14
N ALA A 314 0.83 19.84 11.03
CA ALA A 314 0.37 20.26 9.70
C ALA A 314 -1.14 19.98 9.50
N ALA A 315 -1.61 18.82 9.94
CA ALA A 315 -3.02 18.43 9.86
C ALA A 315 -3.92 19.38 10.66
N LYS A 316 -3.53 19.74 11.89
CA LYS A 316 -4.29 20.70 12.73
C LYS A 316 -4.51 22.03 12.02
N GLU A 317 -3.53 22.53 11.26
CA GLU A 317 -3.68 23.76 10.52
C GLU A 317 -4.57 23.62 9.28
N VAL A 318 -4.55 22.45 8.61
CA VAL A 318 -5.27 22.23 7.34
C VAL A 318 -6.69 21.78 7.55
N VAL A 319 -6.94 20.80 8.43
CA VAL A 319 -8.28 20.23 8.63
C VAL A 319 -8.98 20.75 9.88
N GLY A 320 -8.25 21.37 10.81
CA GLY A 320 -8.74 21.78 12.13
C GLY A 320 -8.30 20.82 13.23
N GLU A 321 -8.05 21.32 14.44
CA GLU A 321 -7.54 20.51 15.55
C GLU A 321 -8.51 19.38 15.94
N GLU A 322 -9.81 19.65 15.92
CA GLU A 322 -10.89 18.70 16.22
C GLU A 322 -11.08 17.61 15.14
N ASP A 323 -10.53 17.84 13.94
CA ASP A 323 -10.60 16.93 12.82
C ASP A 323 -9.33 16.09 12.64
N VAL A 324 -8.38 16.19 13.59
CA VAL A 324 -7.19 15.32 13.61
C VAL A 324 -7.41 14.11 14.50
N VAL A 325 -7.31 12.92 13.92
CA VAL A 325 -7.37 11.65 14.64
C VAL A 325 -5.95 11.12 14.83
N SER A 326 -5.40 11.29 16.04
CA SER A 326 -4.04 10.85 16.41
C SER A 326 -3.99 9.48 17.10
N LYS A 327 -5.15 8.89 17.40
CA LYS A 327 -5.27 7.58 18.02
C LYS A 327 -6.34 6.77 17.32
N VAL A 328 -5.92 5.85 16.48
CA VAL A 328 -6.81 4.77 16.00
C VAL A 328 -6.77 3.62 17.00
N PRO A 329 -7.88 2.89 17.20
CA PRO A 329 -7.95 1.81 18.20
C PRO A 329 -6.92 0.70 17.96
N ALA A 330 -6.55 0.46 16.71
CA ALA A 330 -5.54 -0.51 16.30
C ALA A 330 -4.95 -0.10 14.95
N PRO A 331 -3.69 -0.48 14.66
CA PRO A 331 -3.13 -0.38 13.32
C PRO A 331 -3.94 -1.18 12.30
N ASN A 332 -3.90 -0.76 11.03
CA ASN A 332 -4.55 -1.50 9.95
C ASN A 332 -3.74 -2.77 9.62
N MET A 333 -4.43 -3.89 9.39
CA MET A 333 -3.81 -5.15 8.97
C MET A 333 -3.62 -5.26 7.45
N ALA A 334 -3.98 -4.24 6.65
CA ALA A 334 -3.58 -4.11 5.26
C ALA A 334 -2.08 -3.77 5.17
N GLY A 335 -1.47 -4.06 4.03
CA GLY A 335 -0.08 -3.71 3.75
C GLY A 335 0.01 -2.47 2.85
N GLU A 336 1.22 -1.89 2.75
CA GLU A 336 1.52 -0.73 1.91
C GLU A 336 3.03 -0.68 1.64
N ASP A 337 3.44 -0.63 0.39
CA ASP A 337 4.84 -0.71 0.01
C ASP A 337 5.62 0.59 0.24
N PHE A 338 4.94 1.69 0.61
CA PHE A 338 5.57 2.90 1.14
C PHE A 338 6.55 2.60 2.30
N ALA A 339 6.32 1.49 3.00
CA ALA A 339 7.20 0.98 4.05
C ALA A 339 8.66 0.86 3.61
N TYR A 340 8.93 0.55 2.35
CA TYR A 340 10.30 0.46 1.84
C TYR A 340 11.03 1.81 1.81
N TYR A 341 10.32 2.91 1.54
CA TYR A 341 10.90 4.27 1.63
C TYR A 341 11.22 4.63 3.07
N LEU A 342 10.35 4.26 4.04
CA LEU A 342 10.58 4.49 5.47
C LEU A 342 11.78 3.72 6.02
N GLN A 343 12.21 2.65 5.35
CA GLN A 343 13.46 1.95 5.68
C GLN A 343 14.72 2.70 5.20
N LYS A 344 14.58 3.71 4.31
CA LYS A 344 15.70 4.47 3.76
C LYS A 344 15.92 5.79 4.48
N VAL A 345 14.84 6.51 4.79
CA VAL A 345 14.87 7.82 5.42
C VAL A 345 13.71 7.95 6.41
N PRO A 346 13.80 8.85 7.41
CA PRO A 346 12.65 9.17 8.25
C PRO A 346 11.49 9.70 7.42
N GLY A 347 10.27 9.38 7.84
CA GLY A 347 9.07 9.80 7.12
C GLY A 347 7.80 9.43 7.85
N ALA A 348 6.68 9.76 7.25
CA ALA A 348 5.37 9.35 7.76
C ALA A 348 4.37 9.10 6.63
N PHE A 349 3.58 8.07 6.82
CA PHE A 349 2.40 7.75 6.03
C PHE A 349 1.16 8.11 6.85
N PHE A 350 0.23 8.84 6.27
CA PHE A 350 -0.97 9.32 6.95
C PHE A 350 -2.20 9.10 6.08
N PHE A 351 -3.39 9.35 6.64
CA PHE A 351 -4.63 9.08 5.93
C PHE A 351 -5.54 10.30 5.93
N LEU A 352 -6.27 10.46 4.84
CA LEU A 352 -7.35 11.42 4.71
C LEU A 352 -8.66 10.66 4.56
N SER A 353 -9.55 10.76 5.56
CA SER A 353 -10.85 10.09 5.45
C SER A 353 -11.71 10.74 4.37
N SER A 354 -12.34 9.92 3.54
CA SER A 354 -13.38 10.31 2.58
C SER A 354 -14.71 9.58 2.80
N SER A 355 -14.88 8.98 3.99
CA SER A 355 -16.08 8.22 4.33
C SER A 355 -17.29 9.15 4.55
N ASN A 356 -18.29 9.02 3.68
CA ASN A 356 -19.52 9.79 3.74
C ASN A 356 -20.72 8.91 3.35
N PRO A 357 -21.50 8.41 4.32
CA PRO A 357 -22.65 7.54 4.03
C PRO A 357 -23.74 8.20 3.19
N VAL A 358 -23.85 9.54 3.25
CA VAL A 358 -24.86 10.29 2.45
C VAL A 358 -24.49 10.27 0.96
N LYS A 359 -23.19 10.25 0.66
CA LYS A 359 -22.66 10.18 -0.71
C LYS A 359 -22.28 8.75 -1.11
N HIS A 360 -22.56 7.75 -0.28
CA HIS A 360 -22.19 6.34 -0.49
C HIS A 360 -20.68 6.12 -0.71
N THR A 361 -19.83 6.86 0.01
CA THR A 361 -18.38 6.72 -0.04
C THR A 361 -17.80 6.05 1.21
N ASP A 362 -18.64 5.40 2.00
CA ASP A 362 -18.31 4.53 3.13
C ASP A 362 -18.12 3.06 2.73
N VAL A 363 -18.07 2.79 1.43
CA VAL A 363 -17.84 1.46 0.85
C VAL A 363 -16.36 1.07 1.06
N PRO A 364 -16.06 -0.20 1.45
CA PRO A 364 -14.70 -0.66 1.62
C PRO A 364 -13.87 -0.56 0.34
N HIS A 365 -12.57 -0.39 0.50
CA HIS A 365 -11.59 -0.53 -0.60
C HIS A 365 -11.67 -1.91 -1.26
N HIS A 366 -11.21 -2.03 -2.49
CA HIS A 366 -11.26 -3.24 -3.32
C HIS A 366 -12.68 -3.75 -3.61
N ASN A 367 -13.67 -2.87 -3.52
CA ASN A 367 -15.07 -3.17 -3.80
C ASN A 367 -15.49 -2.57 -5.15
N PRO A 368 -16.29 -3.26 -5.99
CA PRO A 368 -16.81 -2.71 -7.26
C PRO A 368 -17.59 -1.40 -7.14
N HIS A 369 -18.08 -1.07 -5.96
CA HIS A 369 -18.80 0.17 -5.65
C HIS A 369 -17.96 1.18 -4.87
N PHE A 370 -16.64 0.96 -4.72
CA PHE A 370 -15.76 1.91 -4.05
C PHE A 370 -15.84 3.28 -4.72
N ASN A 371 -15.89 4.33 -3.90
CA ASN A 371 -15.80 5.72 -4.32
C ASN A 371 -15.30 6.57 -3.14
N VAL A 372 -14.97 7.82 -3.40
CA VAL A 372 -14.48 8.78 -2.41
C VAL A 372 -15.37 10.03 -2.37
N ASP A 373 -15.48 10.69 -1.23
CA ASP A 373 -16.05 12.03 -1.17
C ASP A 373 -15.04 13.02 -1.73
N GLU A 374 -15.27 13.47 -2.98
CA GLU A 374 -14.35 14.35 -3.69
C GLU A 374 -14.20 15.74 -3.04
N ASP A 375 -15.12 16.17 -2.18
CA ASP A 375 -15.07 17.49 -1.52
C ASP A 375 -13.82 17.68 -0.63
N VAL A 376 -13.11 16.59 -0.30
CA VAL A 376 -11.92 16.62 0.57
C VAL A 376 -10.60 16.70 -0.18
N LEU A 377 -10.57 16.61 -1.53
CA LEU A 377 -9.34 16.48 -2.31
C LEU A 377 -8.36 17.63 -2.09
N TYR A 378 -8.84 18.86 -2.00
CA TYR A 378 -7.97 20.00 -1.74
C TYR A 378 -7.23 19.89 -0.41
N LYS A 379 -7.82 19.23 0.61
CA LYS A 379 -7.18 18.99 1.89
C LYS A 379 -5.95 18.09 1.75
N GLY A 380 -6.02 17.05 0.91
CA GLY A 380 -4.87 16.19 0.65
C GLY A 380 -3.71 16.93 -0.02
N SER A 381 -3.99 17.78 -1.03
CA SER A 381 -2.97 18.66 -1.60
C SER A 381 -2.43 19.65 -0.57
N ALA A 382 -3.30 20.26 0.24
CA ALA A 382 -2.93 21.19 1.29
C ALA A 382 -2.05 20.56 2.37
N MET A 383 -2.31 19.29 2.73
CA MET A 383 -1.48 18.53 3.66
C MET A 383 -0.05 18.38 3.13
N PHE A 384 0.14 17.96 1.87
CA PHE A 384 1.45 17.87 1.26
C PHE A 384 2.19 19.22 1.25
N VAL A 385 1.52 20.29 0.83
CA VAL A 385 2.11 21.64 0.80
C VAL A 385 2.50 22.08 2.21
N LYS A 386 1.63 21.88 3.21
CA LYS A 386 1.89 22.28 4.60
C LYS A 386 3.04 21.48 5.22
N ILE A 387 3.15 20.20 4.92
CA ILE A 387 4.28 19.35 5.34
C ILE A 387 5.58 19.90 4.79
N VAL A 388 5.63 20.27 3.51
CA VAL A 388 6.82 20.89 2.89
C VAL A 388 7.16 22.22 3.57
N GLU A 389 6.17 23.10 3.78
CA GLU A 389 6.37 24.34 4.54
C GLU A 389 6.94 24.11 5.94
N ALA A 390 6.49 23.07 6.62
CA ALA A 390 6.92 22.77 7.99
C ALA A 390 8.32 22.17 8.04
N TYR A 391 8.66 21.29 7.07
CA TYR A 391 9.91 20.55 7.05
C TYR A 391 11.08 21.37 6.50
N LEU A 392 10.86 22.22 5.50
CA LEU A 392 11.87 23.02 4.80
C LEU A 392 11.98 24.46 5.32
N LYS A 393 11.64 24.70 6.56
CA LYS A 393 11.75 26.01 7.23
C LYS A 393 13.17 26.56 7.29
#